data_d536b9562e9a0c878eb4b8b77a4b5c46
#
_entry.id   d536b9562e9a0c878eb4b8b77a4b5c46
#
_cell.length_a   1.000
_cell.length_b   1.000
_cell.length_c   1.000
_cell.angle_alpha   90.00
_cell.angle_beta   90.00
_cell.angle_gamma   90.00
#
_symmetry.space_group_name_H-M   'P 1'
#
loop_
_entity.id
_entity.type
_entity.pdbx_description
1 polymer ?
#
loop_
_entity_poly.entity_id
_entity_poly.type
_entity_poly.pdbx_seq_one_letter_code
_entity_poly.pdbx_strand_id
1 'polypeptide(L)'
;MSHPHAIPHAIDVHGHLLVPEANALASGHPHEAADAAAERESFSPQSIEINQSQIKRVFPQLTDVDRRLEDMAASQLTHQIVGPMPMHRYWAERDLAHALTRTINESVTAHCQKAPTQLYGLGTLPLQHPDLAISELEHAVHNLGLRGISVSTNVDGRELADPTFDPIWEAAADLGAVVFIHPWGCTLGPRLGKNFLSNTVGQPVETTLALSHLIFAGTLDKHPTLKLLAAHGGGYLPTYIGRSDHAWHNRPDAQACAQPPSTYLPRLWYDALVYTPEALRHLVEAVGPDRVVLGTDYPFDMGVTDPVTRLLSANLPPAAIPRLLSTNATTLFGLDLPS
;
A
#
# COMPACT_ATOMS: atom_id res chain seq x y z
N MET A 1 -13.94 -13.97 35.34
CA MET A 1 -12.84 -13.45 34.54
C MET A 1 -12.69 -14.41 33.37
N SER A 2 -13.31 -14.10 32.24
CA SER A 2 -13.17 -14.88 31.00
C SER A 2 -11.76 -14.65 30.47
N HIS A 3 -11.00 -15.74 30.29
CA HIS A 3 -9.72 -15.69 29.59
C HIS A 3 -9.94 -15.00 28.24
N PRO A 4 -9.09 -14.00 27.84
CA PRO A 4 -9.14 -13.51 26.48
C PRO A 4 -8.90 -14.73 25.57
N HIS A 5 -9.83 -14.98 24.64
CA HIS A 5 -9.62 -15.97 23.60
C HIS A 5 -8.30 -15.62 22.93
N ALA A 6 -7.38 -16.57 22.88
CA ALA A 6 -6.14 -16.39 22.13
C ALA A 6 -6.52 -15.94 20.73
N ILE A 7 -5.96 -14.81 20.29
CA ILE A 7 -6.17 -14.31 18.93
C ILE A 7 -5.33 -15.25 18.07
N PRO A 8 -5.93 -16.15 17.28
CA PRO A 8 -5.16 -17.22 16.62
C PRO A 8 -4.19 -16.66 15.57
N HIS A 9 -4.51 -15.52 14.95
CA HIS A 9 -3.69 -14.91 13.92
C HIS A 9 -3.79 -13.38 13.98
N ALA A 10 -2.65 -12.70 13.77
CA ALA A 10 -2.58 -11.26 13.47
C ALA A 10 -1.73 -11.09 12.22
N ILE A 11 -2.31 -10.51 11.16
CA ILE A 11 -1.73 -10.42 9.83
C ILE A 11 -1.47 -8.96 9.51
N ASP A 12 -0.20 -8.59 9.42
CA ASP A 12 0.22 -7.29 8.94
C ASP A 12 0.25 -7.27 7.41
N VAL A 13 -0.46 -6.33 6.79
CA VAL A 13 -0.52 -6.22 5.32
C VAL A 13 0.42 -5.16 4.74
N HIS A 14 1.23 -4.51 5.58
CA HIS A 14 2.01 -3.34 5.20
C HIS A 14 3.45 -3.43 5.73
N GLY A 15 4.22 -4.36 5.16
CA GLY A 15 5.64 -4.50 5.42
C GLY A 15 6.49 -4.29 4.17
N HIS A 16 7.66 -3.69 4.32
CA HIS A 16 8.55 -3.36 3.21
C HIS A 16 9.79 -4.25 3.12
N LEU A 17 10.25 -4.46 1.88
CA LEU A 17 11.50 -5.15 1.53
C LEU A 17 12.36 -4.23 0.66
N LEU A 18 13.62 -4.08 1.01
CA LEU A 18 14.61 -3.45 0.14
C LEU A 18 15.29 -4.52 -0.73
N VAL A 19 15.40 -4.23 -2.03
CA VAL A 19 16.08 -5.09 -3.01
C VAL A 19 17.33 -4.34 -3.51
N PRO A 20 18.51 -4.55 -2.91
CA PRO A 20 19.72 -3.84 -3.27
C PRO A 20 20.13 -4.04 -4.73
N GLU A 21 19.84 -5.22 -5.31
CA GLU A 21 20.14 -5.56 -6.70
C GLU A 21 19.37 -4.67 -7.67
N ALA A 22 18.10 -4.32 -7.36
CA ALA A 22 17.32 -3.39 -8.17
C ALA A 22 17.88 -1.96 -8.10
N ASN A 23 18.39 -1.54 -6.94
CA ASN A 23 19.08 -0.26 -6.81
C ASN A 23 20.38 -0.24 -7.62
N ALA A 24 21.11 -1.37 -7.67
CA ALA A 24 22.33 -1.49 -8.48
C ALA A 24 22.02 -1.39 -9.99
N LEU A 25 20.92 -1.97 -10.47
CA LEU A 25 20.48 -1.86 -11.87
C LEU A 25 20.15 -0.42 -12.28
N ALA A 26 19.54 0.36 -11.40
CA ALA A 26 19.20 1.75 -11.66
C ALA A 26 20.37 2.73 -11.46
N SER A 27 21.44 2.28 -10.78
CA SER A 27 22.55 3.13 -10.36
C SER A 27 23.24 3.80 -11.55
N GLY A 28 23.44 5.12 -11.45
CA GLY A 28 24.04 5.94 -12.50
C GLY A 28 23.10 6.37 -13.61
N HIS A 29 21.83 5.95 -13.57
CA HIS A 29 20.85 6.45 -14.53
C HIS A 29 20.53 7.95 -14.28
N PRO A 30 20.42 8.81 -15.31
CA PRO A 30 20.15 10.24 -15.13
C PRO A 30 18.91 10.57 -14.30
N HIS A 31 17.87 9.75 -14.38
CA HIS A 31 16.63 9.93 -13.60
C HIS A 31 16.80 9.65 -12.10
N GLU A 32 17.73 8.82 -11.66
CA GLU A 32 18.05 8.68 -10.23
C GLU A 32 18.55 10.00 -9.63
N ALA A 33 19.29 10.80 -10.42
CA ALA A 33 19.72 12.14 -10.00
C ALA A 33 18.56 13.13 -9.97
N ALA A 34 17.58 12.98 -10.88
CA ALA A 34 16.36 13.79 -10.90
C ALA A 34 15.45 13.45 -9.70
N ASP A 35 15.27 12.17 -9.37
CA ASP A 35 14.52 11.73 -8.21
C ASP A 35 15.15 12.26 -6.90
N ALA A 36 16.48 12.18 -6.79
CA ALA A 36 17.20 12.75 -5.65
C ALA A 36 17.10 14.29 -5.58
N ALA A 37 16.94 14.98 -6.72
CA ALA A 37 16.67 16.41 -6.73
C ALA A 37 15.25 16.74 -6.29
N ALA A 38 14.24 16.00 -6.75
CA ALA A 38 12.84 16.12 -6.32
C ALA A 38 12.70 15.84 -4.81
N GLU A 39 13.42 14.86 -4.28
CA GLU A 39 13.47 14.59 -2.85
C GLU A 39 14.00 15.82 -2.08
N ARG A 40 15.08 16.44 -2.55
CA ARG A 40 15.63 17.69 -1.93
C ARG A 40 14.69 18.88 -1.98
N GLU A 41 13.77 18.94 -2.91
CA GLU A 41 12.72 19.96 -2.96
C GLU A 41 11.58 19.65 -1.99
N SER A 42 11.30 18.37 -1.76
CA SER A 42 10.18 17.88 -0.95
C SER A 42 10.50 17.73 0.53
N PHE A 43 11.79 17.63 0.89
CA PHE A 43 12.25 17.45 2.27
C PHE A 43 13.30 18.49 2.66
N SER A 44 13.34 18.84 3.95
CA SER A 44 14.44 19.66 4.48
C SER A 44 15.76 18.86 4.48
N PRO A 45 16.94 19.52 4.44
CA PRO A 45 18.22 18.83 4.58
C PRO A 45 18.28 17.94 5.83
N GLN A 46 17.71 18.40 6.94
CA GLN A 46 17.63 17.60 8.18
C GLN A 46 16.77 16.35 8.00
N SER A 47 15.62 16.43 7.32
CA SER A 47 14.77 15.27 7.06
C SER A 47 15.48 14.27 6.17
N ILE A 48 16.22 14.71 5.17
CA ILE A 48 17.02 13.83 4.29
C ILE A 48 18.08 13.09 5.08
N GLU A 49 18.82 13.78 5.96
CA GLU A 49 19.84 13.15 6.82
C GLU A 49 19.21 12.10 7.76
N ILE A 50 18.05 12.41 8.36
CA ILE A 50 17.32 11.47 9.22
C ILE A 50 16.89 10.25 8.40
N ASN A 51 16.28 10.44 7.23
CA ASN A 51 15.84 9.34 6.34
C ASN A 51 17.02 8.43 5.95
N GLN A 52 18.15 9.02 5.55
CA GLN A 52 19.35 8.25 5.20
C GLN A 52 19.91 7.47 6.39
N SER A 53 19.91 8.07 7.57
CA SER A 53 20.33 7.41 8.80
C SER A 53 19.38 6.29 9.20
N GLN A 54 18.07 6.50 9.00
CA GLN A 54 17.03 5.49 9.23
C GLN A 54 17.25 4.27 8.33
N ILE A 55 17.39 4.45 7.02
CA ILE A 55 17.62 3.34 6.07
C ILE A 55 18.83 2.50 6.49
N LYS A 56 19.93 3.13 6.89
CA LYS A 56 21.12 2.41 7.38
C LYS A 56 20.81 1.59 8.65
N ARG A 57 20.05 2.17 9.58
CA ARG A 57 19.69 1.53 10.85
C ARG A 57 18.75 0.34 10.64
N VAL A 58 17.74 0.48 9.77
CA VAL A 58 16.72 -0.55 9.52
C VAL A 58 17.08 -1.48 8.35
N PHE A 59 18.28 -1.38 7.81
CA PHE A 59 18.72 -2.22 6.68
C PHE A 59 18.58 -3.73 6.97
N PRO A 60 18.95 -4.26 8.16
CA PRO A 60 18.72 -5.66 8.48
C PRO A 60 17.22 -6.02 8.46
N GLN A 61 16.34 -5.19 9.00
CA GLN A 61 14.90 -5.41 8.99
C GLN A 61 14.32 -5.42 7.57
N LEU A 62 14.92 -4.63 6.67
CA LEU A 62 14.51 -4.53 5.26
C LEU A 62 15.01 -5.70 4.40
N THR A 63 16.00 -6.48 4.86
CA THR A 63 16.67 -7.49 4.00
C THR A 63 16.76 -8.88 4.62
N ASP A 64 16.77 -9.00 5.95
CA ASP A 64 16.98 -10.25 6.66
C ASP A 64 15.63 -10.83 7.15
N VAL A 65 15.36 -12.08 6.79
CA VAL A 65 14.13 -12.78 7.17
C VAL A 65 14.10 -13.11 8.66
N ASP A 66 15.22 -13.57 9.23
CA ASP A 66 15.25 -13.96 10.65
C ASP A 66 15.00 -12.75 11.52
N ARG A 67 15.61 -11.61 11.19
CA ARG A 67 15.34 -10.34 11.88
C ARG A 67 13.88 -9.90 11.75
N ARG A 68 13.27 -10.05 10.57
CA ARG A 68 11.85 -9.76 10.34
C ARG A 68 10.95 -10.63 11.21
N LEU A 69 11.22 -11.94 11.29
CA LEU A 69 10.43 -12.88 12.11
C LEU A 69 10.53 -12.56 13.61
N GLU A 70 11.72 -12.18 14.09
CA GLU A 70 11.91 -11.70 15.46
C GLU A 70 11.05 -10.47 15.78
N ASP A 71 11.08 -9.45 14.89
CA ASP A 71 10.31 -8.22 15.06
C ASP A 71 8.80 -8.47 14.95
N MET A 72 8.36 -9.36 14.05
CA MET A 72 6.96 -9.81 13.97
C MET A 72 6.51 -10.44 15.29
N ALA A 73 7.29 -11.36 15.85
CA ALA A 73 6.98 -12.00 17.11
C ALA A 73 6.91 -10.98 18.27
N ALA A 74 7.83 -10.02 18.32
CA ALA A 74 7.83 -8.95 19.30
C ALA A 74 6.59 -8.04 19.18
N SER A 75 6.07 -7.85 17.96
CA SER A 75 4.87 -7.07 17.64
C SER A 75 3.57 -7.89 17.73
N GLN A 76 3.61 -9.15 18.20
CA GLN A 76 2.49 -10.08 18.27
C GLN A 76 1.86 -10.40 16.90
N LEU A 77 2.64 -10.32 15.84
CA LEU A 77 2.23 -10.67 14.48
C LEU A 77 2.58 -12.12 14.17
N THR A 78 1.68 -12.81 13.48
CA THR A 78 1.88 -14.20 13.06
C THR A 78 2.22 -14.31 11.58
N HIS A 79 1.73 -13.38 10.77
CA HIS A 79 1.92 -13.34 9.32
C HIS A 79 2.15 -11.91 8.85
N GLN A 80 2.86 -11.77 7.73
CA GLN A 80 3.07 -10.47 7.09
C GLN A 80 2.99 -10.57 5.57
N ILE A 81 2.35 -9.59 4.97
CA ILE A 81 2.43 -9.32 3.53
C ILE A 81 3.62 -8.40 3.30
N VAL A 82 4.57 -8.86 2.50
CA VAL A 82 5.84 -8.18 2.23
C VAL A 82 5.79 -7.57 0.84
N GLY A 83 5.79 -6.26 0.73
CA GLY A 83 5.90 -5.51 -0.52
C GLY A 83 7.30 -4.94 -0.74
N PRO A 84 7.69 -4.63 -1.97
CA PRO A 84 8.92 -3.88 -2.20
C PRO A 84 8.82 -2.47 -1.64
N MET A 85 9.98 -1.82 -1.47
CA MET A 85 10.04 -0.37 -1.27
C MET A 85 9.26 0.34 -2.39
N PRO A 86 8.47 1.40 -2.09
CA PRO A 86 7.59 2.03 -3.08
C PRO A 86 8.30 2.89 -4.13
N MET A 87 9.56 2.61 -4.40
CA MET A 87 10.37 3.26 -5.44
C MET A 87 10.14 2.58 -6.80
N HIS A 88 9.03 2.90 -7.46
CA HIS A 88 8.60 2.17 -8.67
C HIS A 88 9.38 2.50 -9.95
N ARG A 89 10.13 3.60 -10.01
CA ARG A 89 10.98 4.01 -11.16
C ARG A 89 10.23 4.00 -12.49
N TYR A 90 9.03 4.60 -12.53
CA TYR A 90 8.21 4.66 -13.74
C TYR A 90 8.83 5.44 -14.90
N TRP A 91 9.94 6.12 -14.68
CA TRP A 91 10.76 6.72 -15.72
C TRP A 91 11.60 5.71 -16.51
N ALA A 92 11.72 4.45 -16.05
CA ALA A 92 12.57 3.46 -16.70
C ALA A 92 12.05 3.06 -18.07
N GLU A 93 12.94 3.02 -19.05
CA GLU A 93 12.68 2.49 -20.39
C GLU A 93 12.36 1.00 -20.31
N ARG A 94 11.72 0.47 -21.35
CA ARG A 94 11.13 -0.87 -21.36
C ARG A 94 12.06 -1.98 -20.85
N ASP A 95 13.29 -2.05 -21.35
CA ASP A 95 14.22 -3.14 -21.00
C ASP A 95 14.68 -3.02 -19.55
N LEU A 96 14.98 -1.81 -19.09
CA LEU A 96 15.34 -1.55 -17.70
C LEU A 96 14.13 -1.77 -16.77
N ALA A 97 12.95 -1.33 -17.15
CA ALA A 97 11.72 -1.53 -16.39
C ALA A 97 11.40 -3.04 -16.22
N HIS A 98 11.58 -3.83 -17.28
CA HIS A 98 11.45 -5.28 -17.23
C HIS A 98 12.47 -5.90 -16.26
N ALA A 99 13.75 -5.55 -16.41
CA ALA A 99 14.81 -6.05 -15.53
C ALA A 99 14.58 -5.70 -14.06
N LEU A 100 14.20 -4.45 -13.77
CA LEU A 100 13.86 -3.99 -12.42
C LEU A 100 12.68 -4.77 -11.84
N THR A 101 11.58 -4.91 -12.59
CA THR A 101 10.39 -5.63 -12.17
C THR A 101 10.71 -7.08 -11.84
N ARG A 102 11.43 -7.79 -12.73
CA ARG A 102 11.84 -9.19 -12.51
C ARG A 102 12.71 -9.32 -11.27
N THR A 103 13.75 -8.51 -11.16
CA THR A 103 14.66 -8.54 -10.00
C THR A 103 13.91 -8.31 -8.70
N ILE A 104 12.98 -7.36 -8.65
CA ILE A 104 12.21 -7.06 -7.44
C ILE A 104 11.27 -8.22 -7.11
N ASN A 105 10.47 -8.69 -8.07
CA ASN A 105 9.45 -9.71 -7.83
C ASN A 105 10.05 -11.06 -7.45
N GLU A 106 11.15 -11.46 -8.08
CA GLU A 106 11.91 -12.67 -7.74
C GLU A 106 12.54 -12.56 -6.35
N SER A 107 13.08 -11.38 -5.98
CA SER A 107 13.67 -11.15 -4.66
C SER A 107 12.61 -11.18 -3.54
N VAL A 108 11.43 -10.59 -3.76
CA VAL A 108 10.30 -10.70 -2.82
C VAL A 108 9.89 -12.16 -2.64
N THR A 109 9.77 -12.89 -3.74
CA THR A 109 9.42 -14.33 -3.72
C THR A 109 10.45 -15.13 -2.94
N ALA A 110 11.74 -14.94 -3.24
CA ALA A 110 12.83 -15.63 -2.54
C ALA A 110 12.89 -15.29 -1.05
N HIS A 111 12.57 -14.04 -0.68
CA HIS A 111 12.47 -13.63 0.72
C HIS A 111 11.33 -14.35 1.44
N CYS A 112 10.13 -14.38 0.84
CA CYS A 112 8.97 -15.04 1.44
C CYS A 112 9.11 -16.56 1.51
N GLN A 113 9.79 -17.18 0.54
CA GLN A 113 10.05 -18.62 0.53
C GLN A 113 10.92 -19.13 1.68
N LYS A 114 11.66 -18.25 2.38
CA LYS A 114 12.40 -18.62 3.59
C LYS A 114 11.51 -18.87 4.80
N ALA A 115 10.28 -18.31 4.80
CA ALA A 115 9.25 -18.53 5.81
C ALA A 115 7.85 -18.63 5.17
N PRO A 116 7.58 -19.66 4.34
CA PRO A 116 6.43 -19.70 3.43
C PRO A 116 5.07 -19.84 4.12
N THR A 117 5.07 -20.16 5.40
CA THR A 117 3.84 -20.25 6.22
C THR A 117 3.52 -18.94 6.94
N GLN A 118 4.44 -17.97 6.93
CA GLN A 118 4.29 -16.71 7.66
C GLN A 118 4.39 -15.47 6.75
N LEU A 119 5.10 -15.56 5.62
CA LEU A 119 5.36 -14.45 4.71
C LEU A 119 4.71 -14.68 3.35
N TYR A 120 4.02 -13.65 2.86
CA TYR A 120 3.39 -13.62 1.54
C TYR A 120 3.82 -12.37 0.81
N GLY A 121 4.04 -12.45 -0.51
CA GLY A 121 4.64 -11.35 -1.26
C GLY A 121 3.63 -10.54 -2.07
N LEU A 122 3.90 -9.23 -2.17
CA LEU A 122 3.42 -8.34 -3.22
C LEU A 122 4.58 -7.99 -4.15
N GLY A 123 4.33 -7.98 -5.45
CA GLY A 123 5.30 -7.55 -6.44
C GLY A 123 5.20 -6.06 -6.76
N THR A 124 5.84 -5.67 -7.86
CA THR A 124 5.70 -4.38 -8.54
C THR A 124 5.44 -4.58 -10.02
N LEU A 125 4.95 -3.56 -10.71
CA LEU A 125 4.72 -3.57 -12.16
C LEU A 125 5.30 -2.33 -12.85
N PRO A 126 5.74 -2.47 -14.10
CA PRO A 126 6.16 -1.35 -14.94
C PRO A 126 4.93 -0.69 -15.60
N LEU A 127 4.10 0.02 -14.82
CA LEU A 127 2.81 0.57 -15.27
C LEU A 127 2.95 1.53 -16.45
N GLN A 128 4.11 2.18 -16.62
CA GLN A 128 4.41 3.05 -17.77
C GLN A 128 4.45 2.29 -19.11
N HIS A 129 4.50 0.94 -19.08
CA HIS A 129 4.45 0.04 -20.24
C HIS A 129 3.30 -0.96 -20.06
N PRO A 130 2.04 -0.62 -20.39
CA PRO A 130 0.85 -1.39 -20.01
C PRO A 130 0.86 -2.84 -20.47
N ASP A 131 1.32 -3.12 -21.70
CA ASP A 131 1.42 -4.48 -22.22
C ASP A 131 2.43 -5.34 -21.47
N LEU A 132 3.56 -4.75 -21.09
CA LEU A 132 4.55 -5.39 -20.23
C LEU A 132 4.00 -5.59 -18.83
N ALA A 133 3.30 -4.60 -18.28
CA ALA A 133 2.71 -4.67 -16.94
C ALA A 133 1.72 -5.84 -16.81
N ILE A 134 0.90 -6.11 -17.85
CA ILE A 134 -0.03 -7.25 -17.87
C ILE A 134 0.74 -8.58 -17.83
N SER A 135 1.74 -8.74 -18.70
CA SER A 135 2.53 -9.97 -18.75
C SER A 135 3.32 -10.21 -17.45
N GLU A 136 3.82 -9.15 -16.83
CA GLU A 136 4.52 -9.22 -15.54
C GLU A 136 3.57 -9.51 -14.38
N LEU A 137 2.32 -9.01 -14.42
CA LEU A 137 1.30 -9.35 -13.44
C LEU A 137 0.93 -10.84 -13.48
N GLU A 138 0.69 -11.37 -14.69
CA GLU A 138 0.42 -12.80 -14.89
C GLU A 138 1.58 -13.65 -14.37
N HIS A 139 2.82 -13.26 -14.69
CA HIS A 139 4.00 -13.95 -14.19
C HIS A 139 4.12 -13.89 -12.67
N ALA A 140 3.91 -12.72 -12.07
CA ALA A 140 3.98 -12.52 -10.62
C ALA A 140 2.99 -13.43 -9.88
N VAL A 141 1.75 -13.54 -10.38
CA VAL A 141 0.71 -14.35 -9.74
C VAL A 141 0.91 -15.83 -10.01
N HIS A 142 1.05 -16.24 -11.27
CA HIS A 142 1.04 -17.66 -11.65
C HIS A 142 2.38 -18.37 -11.43
N ASN A 143 3.50 -17.68 -11.69
CA ASN A 143 4.82 -18.31 -11.61
C ASN A 143 5.53 -18.04 -10.29
N LEU A 144 5.36 -16.85 -9.71
CA LEU A 144 6.02 -16.46 -8.47
C LEU A 144 5.14 -16.64 -7.22
N GLY A 145 3.82 -16.85 -7.39
CA GLY A 145 2.87 -17.04 -6.29
C GLY A 145 2.63 -15.78 -5.46
N LEU A 146 2.92 -14.60 -6.02
CA LEU A 146 2.66 -13.33 -5.36
C LEU A 146 1.14 -13.08 -5.26
N ARG A 147 0.71 -12.45 -4.19
CA ARG A 147 -0.72 -12.22 -3.89
C ARG A 147 -1.29 -10.95 -4.53
N GLY A 148 -0.47 -10.22 -5.23
CA GLY A 148 -0.79 -8.97 -5.88
C GLY A 148 0.44 -8.12 -6.06
N ILE A 149 0.22 -6.83 -6.17
CA ILE A 149 1.25 -5.83 -6.49
C ILE A 149 1.12 -4.59 -5.62
N SER A 150 2.24 -3.91 -5.39
CA SER A 150 2.29 -2.55 -4.88
C SER A 150 2.49 -1.57 -6.03
N VAL A 151 1.75 -0.46 -6.02
CA VAL A 151 1.82 0.61 -7.02
C VAL A 151 1.86 1.98 -6.33
N SER A 152 2.44 2.99 -7.02
CA SER A 152 2.37 4.37 -6.54
C SER A 152 0.97 4.95 -6.73
N THR A 153 0.76 6.17 -6.24
CA THR A 153 -0.49 6.93 -6.38
C THR A 153 -0.69 7.53 -7.78
N ASN A 154 0.39 7.64 -8.54
CA ASN A 154 0.38 8.05 -9.94
C ASN A 154 1.56 7.41 -10.68
N VAL A 155 1.54 7.46 -12.01
CA VAL A 155 2.56 6.90 -12.90
C VAL A 155 3.18 8.04 -13.71
N ASP A 156 4.26 8.62 -13.21
CA ASP A 156 4.95 9.76 -13.85
C ASP A 156 3.97 10.91 -14.19
N GLY A 157 3.17 11.30 -13.17
CA GLY A 157 2.17 12.36 -13.29
C GLY A 157 0.86 11.96 -13.96
N ARG A 158 0.71 10.71 -14.44
CA ARG A 158 -0.58 10.17 -14.90
C ARG A 158 -1.33 9.51 -13.77
N GLU A 159 -2.60 9.85 -13.62
CA GLU A 159 -3.46 9.28 -12.59
C GLU A 159 -3.72 7.77 -12.83
N LEU A 160 -3.89 7.01 -11.76
CA LEU A 160 -4.20 5.57 -11.86
C LEU A 160 -5.54 5.30 -12.58
N ALA A 161 -6.38 6.31 -12.70
CA ALA A 161 -7.65 6.27 -13.43
C ALA A 161 -7.51 6.58 -14.94
N ASP A 162 -6.29 6.82 -15.44
CA ASP A 162 -6.07 7.03 -16.88
C ASP A 162 -6.51 5.76 -17.65
N PRO A 163 -7.31 5.90 -18.73
CA PRO A 163 -7.81 4.75 -19.49
C PRO A 163 -6.73 3.80 -20.03
N THR A 164 -5.49 4.26 -20.17
CA THR A 164 -4.36 3.42 -20.57
C THR A 164 -4.06 2.30 -19.57
N PHE A 165 -4.51 2.44 -18.32
CA PHE A 165 -4.33 1.44 -17.27
C PHE A 165 -5.53 0.49 -17.13
N ASP A 166 -6.69 0.78 -17.76
CA ASP A 166 -7.89 -0.08 -17.68
C ASP A 166 -7.58 -1.57 -17.96
N PRO A 167 -6.79 -1.95 -19.00
CA PRO A 167 -6.46 -3.36 -19.24
C PRO A 167 -5.64 -4.02 -18.12
N ILE A 168 -4.84 -3.24 -17.39
CA ILE A 168 -4.09 -3.75 -16.23
C ILE A 168 -5.04 -4.03 -15.07
N TRP A 169 -6.02 -3.13 -14.85
CA TRP A 169 -7.02 -3.30 -13.79
C TRP A 169 -7.96 -4.47 -14.09
N GLU A 170 -8.31 -4.69 -15.35
CA GLU A 170 -9.05 -5.88 -15.81
C GLU A 170 -8.27 -7.15 -15.49
N ALA A 171 -7.01 -7.24 -15.91
CA ALA A 171 -6.15 -8.39 -15.63
C ALA A 171 -5.97 -8.63 -14.11
N ALA A 172 -5.81 -7.57 -13.31
CA ALA A 172 -5.72 -7.69 -11.85
C ALA A 172 -7.01 -8.22 -11.22
N ALA A 173 -8.17 -7.77 -11.73
CA ALA A 173 -9.48 -8.24 -11.30
C ALA A 173 -9.71 -9.72 -11.66
N ASP A 174 -9.36 -10.14 -12.87
CA ASP A 174 -9.50 -11.52 -13.36
C ASP A 174 -8.60 -12.49 -12.60
N LEU A 175 -7.38 -12.08 -12.27
CA LEU A 175 -6.43 -12.84 -11.46
C LEU A 175 -6.77 -12.83 -9.97
N GLY A 176 -7.72 -11.99 -9.52
CA GLY A 176 -8.00 -11.75 -8.11
C GLY A 176 -6.83 -11.17 -7.33
N ALA A 177 -5.89 -10.55 -8.04
CA ALA A 177 -4.69 -9.94 -7.47
C ALA A 177 -5.04 -8.66 -6.68
N VAL A 178 -4.39 -8.46 -5.54
CA VAL A 178 -4.54 -7.24 -4.76
C VAL A 178 -3.65 -6.14 -5.34
N VAL A 179 -4.19 -4.95 -5.53
CA VAL A 179 -3.44 -3.74 -5.89
C VAL A 179 -3.29 -2.88 -4.65
N PHE A 180 -2.11 -2.87 -4.06
CA PHE A 180 -1.79 -2.05 -2.90
C PHE A 180 -1.28 -0.68 -3.37
N ILE A 181 -2.07 0.37 -3.15
CA ILE A 181 -1.75 1.75 -3.52
C ILE A 181 -0.99 2.39 -2.36
N HIS A 182 0.30 2.63 -2.57
CA HIS A 182 1.19 3.20 -1.58
C HIS A 182 1.88 4.46 -2.12
N PRO A 183 1.76 5.62 -1.46
CA PRO A 183 2.36 6.87 -1.92
C PRO A 183 3.88 6.82 -1.79
N TRP A 184 4.57 7.47 -2.74
CA TRP A 184 5.99 7.74 -2.68
C TRP A 184 6.26 9.19 -3.10
N GLY A 185 6.80 9.98 -2.18
CA GLY A 185 6.94 11.42 -2.42
C GLY A 185 5.61 12.17 -2.35
N CYS A 186 5.61 13.39 -2.88
CA CYS A 186 4.41 14.21 -2.99
C CYS A 186 4.55 15.24 -4.11
N THR A 187 3.48 15.41 -4.89
CA THR A 187 3.42 16.35 -6.00
C THR A 187 3.14 17.81 -5.59
N LEU A 188 2.90 18.10 -4.30
CA LEU A 188 2.62 19.45 -3.79
C LEU A 188 3.85 20.36 -3.69
N GLY A 189 5.02 19.84 -4.04
CA GLY A 189 6.24 20.61 -4.19
C GLY A 189 6.80 21.22 -2.90
N PRO A 190 7.58 22.31 -3.01
CA PRO A 190 8.41 22.83 -1.91
C PRO A 190 7.61 23.39 -0.72
N ARG A 191 6.29 23.57 -0.84
CA ARG A 191 5.41 23.94 0.29
C ARG A 191 5.49 22.95 1.44
N LEU A 192 5.87 21.69 1.17
CA LEU A 192 5.96 20.60 2.16
C LEU A 192 7.39 20.36 2.65
N GLY A 193 8.38 21.09 2.17
CA GLY A 193 9.81 20.89 2.41
C GLY A 193 10.29 21.16 3.85
N LYS A 194 9.40 21.38 4.83
CA LYS A 194 9.76 21.61 6.25
C LYS A 194 8.90 20.73 7.16
N ASN A 195 9.43 20.49 8.38
CA ASN A 195 8.70 19.81 9.46
C ASN A 195 8.16 18.41 9.06
N PHE A 196 8.81 17.76 8.12
CA PHE A 196 8.39 16.44 7.62
C PHE A 196 6.98 16.42 6.98
N LEU A 197 6.49 17.59 6.51
CA LEU A 197 5.14 17.71 5.93
C LEU A 197 4.96 16.90 4.64
N SER A 198 6.03 16.60 3.90
CA SER A 198 5.98 15.73 2.73
C SER A 198 5.46 14.33 3.08
N ASN A 199 5.84 13.81 4.25
CA ASN A 199 5.31 12.54 4.73
C ASN A 199 3.95 12.72 5.43
N THR A 200 3.87 13.59 6.46
CA THR A 200 2.71 13.67 7.35
C THR A 200 1.46 14.28 6.70
N VAL A 201 1.62 15.06 5.66
CA VAL A 201 0.52 15.69 4.88
C VAL A 201 0.54 15.21 3.45
N GLY A 202 1.70 15.23 2.81
CA GLY A 202 1.82 14.95 1.37
C GLY A 202 1.39 13.54 1.00
N GLN A 203 1.93 12.53 1.64
CA GLN A 203 1.58 11.15 1.31
C GLN A 203 0.08 10.82 1.51
N PRO A 204 -0.59 11.22 2.61
CA PRO A 204 -2.03 11.08 2.72
C PRO A 204 -2.83 11.84 1.65
N VAL A 205 -2.35 12.99 1.19
CA VAL A 205 -2.98 13.73 0.08
C VAL A 205 -2.85 12.95 -1.23
N GLU A 206 -1.67 12.42 -1.55
CA GLU A 206 -1.45 11.60 -2.76
C GLU A 206 -2.38 10.39 -2.78
N THR A 207 -2.50 9.66 -1.66
CA THR A 207 -3.45 8.54 -1.56
C THR A 207 -4.90 9.02 -1.79
N THR A 208 -5.28 10.15 -1.19
CA THR A 208 -6.61 10.75 -1.37
C THR A 208 -6.89 11.09 -2.82
N LEU A 209 -5.92 11.68 -3.54
CA LEU A 209 -6.04 12.02 -4.95
C LEU A 209 -6.22 10.77 -5.81
N ALA A 210 -5.36 9.77 -5.66
CA ALA A 210 -5.42 8.53 -6.43
C ALA A 210 -6.79 7.84 -6.27
N LEU A 211 -7.26 7.67 -5.04
CA LEU A 211 -8.55 7.04 -4.76
C LEU A 211 -9.72 7.89 -5.30
N SER A 212 -9.64 9.22 -5.19
CA SER A 212 -10.67 10.11 -5.72
C SER A 212 -10.76 10.00 -7.24
N HIS A 213 -9.63 10.00 -7.96
CA HIS A 213 -9.62 9.81 -9.41
C HIS A 213 -10.21 8.45 -9.81
N LEU A 214 -9.84 7.35 -9.14
CA LEU A 214 -10.38 6.02 -9.40
C LEU A 214 -11.91 5.94 -9.19
N ILE A 215 -12.42 6.59 -8.15
CA ILE A 215 -13.86 6.68 -7.90
C ILE A 215 -14.56 7.51 -8.98
N PHE A 216 -14.13 8.76 -9.17
CA PHE A 216 -14.81 9.69 -10.07
C PHE A 216 -14.72 9.27 -11.55
N ALA A 217 -13.65 8.62 -11.98
CA ALA A 217 -13.54 8.07 -13.33
C ALA A 217 -14.38 6.79 -13.56
N GLY A 218 -15.03 6.26 -12.51
CA GLY A 218 -15.84 5.04 -12.61
C GLY A 218 -15.01 3.77 -12.78
N THR A 219 -13.72 3.77 -12.41
CA THR A 219 -12.86 2.58 -12.49
C THR A 219 -13.46 1.41 -11.71
N LEU A 220 -14.00 1.67 -10.52
CA LEU A 220 -14.67 0.65 -9.72
C LEU A 220 -15.99 0.16 -10.35
N ASP A 221 -16.67 0.97 -11.16
CA ASP A 221 -17.87 0.55 -11.89
C ASP A 221 -17.51 -0.36 -13.06
N LYS A 222 -16.39 -0.07 -13.75
CA LYS A 222 -15.87 -0.90 -14.84
C LYS A 222 -15.32 -2.25 -14.32
N HIS A 223 -14.62 -2.22 -13.19
CA HIS A 223 -13.92 -3.38 -12.61
C HIS A 223 -14.47 -3.71 -11.21
N PRO A 224 -15.70 -4.29 -11.10
CA PRO A 224 -16.37 -4.48 -9.82
C PRO A 224 -15.70 -5.48 -8.88
N THR A 225 -14.84 -6.35 -9.38
CA THR A 225 -14.09 -7.35 -8.61
C THR A 225 -12.66 -6.93 -8.30
N LEU A 226 -12.22 -5.76 -8.78
CA LEU A 226 -10.88 -5.23 -8.51
C LEU A 226 -10.66 -4.98 -7.03
N LYS A 227 -9.58 -5.55 -6.49
CA LYS A 227 -9.21 -5.46 -5.09
C LYS A 227 -8.18 -4.35 -4.88
N LEU A 228 -8.62 -3.16 -4.50
CA LEU A 228 -7.75 -2.03 -4.18
C LEU A 228 -7.57 -1.93 -2.67
N LEU A 229 -6.32 -1.99 -2.21
CA LEU A 229 -5.92 -1.73 -0.81
C LEU A 229 -5.19 -0.38 -0.76
N ALA A 230 -5.65 0.51 0.10
CA ALA A 230 -5.07 1.83 0.28
C ALA A 230 -4.21 1.88 1.56
N ALA A 231 -3.00 2.41 1.43
CA ALA A 231 -2.12 2.67 2.56
C ALA A 231 -2.64 3.81 3.45
N HIS A 232 -2.21 3.81 4.71
CA HIS A 232 -2.45 4.88 5.69
C HIS A 232 -3.94 5.25 5.83
N GLY A 233 -4.79 4.20 5.95
CA GLY A 233 -6.23 4.38 6.10
C GLY A 233 -6.93 5.06 4.92
N GLY A 234 -6.32 5.09 3.74
CA GLY A 234 -6.84 5.78 2.57
C GLY A 234 -6.65 7.30 2.59
N GLY A 235 -5.68 7.78 3.37
CA GLY A 235 -5.38 9.20 3.52
C GLY A 235 -6.52 9.98 4.18
N TYR A 236 -6.92 11.08 3.58
CA TYR A 236 -8.02 11.91 4.06
C TYR A 236 -9.38 11.54 3.45
N LEU A 237 -9.44 10.60 2.50
CA LEU A 237 -10.66 10.31 1.74
C LEU A 237 -11.82 9.86 2.64
N PRO A 238 -11.68 8.85 3.53
CA PRO A 238 -12.81 8.40 4.34
C PRO A 238 -13.34 9.49 5.27
N THR A 239 -12.46 10.35 5.77
CA THR A 239 -12.83 11.41 6.72
C THR A 239 -13.59 12.56 6.05
N TYR A 240 -13.33 12.86 4.78
CA TYR A 240 -13.86 14.05 4.13
C TYR A 240 -14.74 13.77 2.90
N ILE A 241 -15.12 12.52 2.70
CA ILE A 241 -15.88 12.05 1.52
C ILE A 241 -17.22 12.77 1.31
N GLY A 242 -17.86 13.23 2.39
CA GLY A 242 -19.13 13.97 2.30
C GLY A 242 -19.07 15.23 1.44
N ARG A 243 -17.88 15.85 1.29
CA ARG A 243 -17.69 16.97 0.36
C ARG A 243 -17.78 16.51 -1.10
N SER A 244 -17.27 15.32 -1.40
CA SER A 244 -17.37 14.71 -2.74
C SER A 244 -18.82 14.36 -3.08
N ASP A 245 -19.58 13.81 -2.14
CA ASP A 245 -21.03 13.56 -2.32
C ASP A 245 -21.80 14.85 -2.58
N HIS A 246 -21.48 15.89 -1.82
CA HIS A 246 -22.13 17.20 -2.04
C HIS A 246 -21.83 17.72 -3.45
N ALA A 247 -20.59 17.60 -3.94
CA ALA A 247 -20.23 17.97 -5.31
C ALA A 247 -20.99 17.12 -6.33
N TRP A 248 -21.06 15.80 -6.13
CA TRP A 248 -21.75 14.87 -7.02
C TRP A 248 -23.25 15.23 -7.15
N HIS A 249 -23.91 15.61 -6.06
CA HIS A 249 -25.32 16.01 -6.10
C HIS A 249 -25.58 17.38 -6.74
N ASN A 250 -24.60 18.28 -6.74
CA ASN A 250 -24.83 19.68 -7.09
C ASN A 250 -24.09 20.15 -8.35
N ARG A 251 -23.17 19.35 -8.90
CA ARG A 251 -22.33 19.75 -10.02
C ARG A 251 -22.31 18.67 -11.10
N PRO A 252 -22.75 18.99 -12.34
CA PRO A 252 -22.72 18.02 -13.45
C PRO A 252 -21.32 17.50 -13.79
N ASP A 253 -20.28 18.32 -13.60
CA ASP A 253 -18.88 17.96 -13.84
C ASP A 253 -18.28 17.04 -12.75
N ALA A 254 -19.03 16.75 -11.69
CA ALA A 254 -18.66 15.79 -10.64
C ALA A 254 -19.51 14.50 -10.68
N GLN A 255 -20.24 14.22 -11.75
CA GLN A 255 -21.17 13.08 -11.89
C GLN A 255 -20.64 11.99 -12.85
N ALA A 256 -19.32 11.82 -12.95
CA ALA A 256 -18.75 10.82 -13.85
C ALA A 256 -18.90 9.38 -13.34
N CYS A 257 -18.88 9.16 -12.02
CA CYS A 257 -19.19 7.85 -11.41
C CYS A 257 -20.71 7.64 -11.28
N ALA A 258 -21.11 6.36 -11.29
CA ALA A 258 -22.54 5.98 -11.34
C ALA A 258 -23.31 6.29 -10.06
N GLN A 259 -22.65 6.36 -8.90
CA GLN A 259 -23.24 6.55 -7.59
C GLN A 259 -22.50 7.65 -6.81
N PRO A 260 -23.10 8.21 -5.73
CA PRO A 260 -22.37 9.13 -4.84
C PRO A 260 -21.05 8.53 -4.35
N PRO A 261 -19.94 9.30 -4.33
CA PRO A 261 -18.61 8.81 -3.99
C PRO A 261 -18.49 8.01 -2.70
N SER A 262 -19.25 8.35 -1.65
CA SER A 262 -19.22 7.61 -0.38
C SER A 262 -19.66 6.14 -0.51
N THR A 263 -20.48 5.81 -1.51
CA THR A 263 -20.94 4.44 -1.75
C THR A 263 -19.83 3.50 -2.22
N TYR A 264 -18.71 4.05 -2.68
CA TYR A 264 -17.56 3.29 -3.10
C TYR A 264 -16.57 2.98 -1.95
N LEU A 265 -16.66 3.67 -0.82
CA LEU A 265 -15.77 3.40 0.32
C LEU A 265 -15.78 1.93 0.76
N PRO A 266 -16.93 1.24 0.90
CA PRO A 266 -16.97 -0.18 1.25
C PRO A 266 -16.49 -1.14 0.14
N ARG A 267 -16.13 -0.63 -1.02
CA ARG A 267 -15.57 -1.41 -2.14
C ARG A 267 -14.04 -1.43 -2.13
N LEU A 268 -13.43 -0.52 -1.39
CA LEU A 268 -11.99 -0.41 -1.19
C LEU A 268 -11.58 -1.11 0.12
N TRP A 269 -10.30 -1.40 0.25
CA TRP A 269 -9.68 -1.90 1.47
C TRP A 269 -8.72 -0.86 2.01
N TYR A 270 -8.53 -0.85 3.33
CA TYR A 270 -7.72 0.16 4.03
C TYR A 270 -6.88 -0.50 5.10
N ASP A 271 -5.61 -0.13 5.22
CA ASP A 271 -4.86 -0.52 6.40
C ASP A 271 -5.28 0.29 7.64
N ALA A 272 -4.98 -0.23 8.80
CA ALA A 272 -5.35 0.38 10.08
C ALA A 272 -4.34 1.42 10.58
N LEU A 273 -3.41 1.88 9.73
CA LEU A 273 -2.33 2.77 10.12
C LEU A 273 -2.79 4.24 10.17
N VAL A 274 -3.62 4.56 11.15
CA VAL A 274 -4.21 5.89 11.37
C VAL A 274 -3.87 6.48 12.75
N TYR A 275 -2.93 5.88 13.47
CA TYR A 275 -2.20 6.29 14.67
C TYR A 275 -3.01 6.49 15.96
N THR A 276 -4.30 6.86 15.93
CA THR A 276 -5.09 7.06 17.16
C THR A 276 -6.32 6.15 17.21
N PRO A 277 -6.78 5.78 18.43
CA PRO A 277 -8.01 5.00 18.61
C PRO A 277 -9.23 5.66 17.98
N GLU A 278 -9.32 7.01 18.05
CA GLU A 278 -10.42 7.81 17.50
C GLU A 278 -10.45 7.73 15.98
N ALA A 279 -9.27 7.88 15.33
CA ALA A 279 -9.15 7.79 13.88
C ALA A 279 -9.50 6.36 13.39
N LEU A 280 -9.09 5.32 14.11
CA LEU A 280 -9.43 3.93 13.74
C LEU A 280 -10.93 3.66 13.88
N ARG A 281 -11.58 4.15 14.95
CA ARG A 281 -13.05 4.04 15.09
C ARG A 281 -13.76 4.74 13.94
N HIS A 282 -13.34 5.96 13.62
CA HIS A 282 -13.92 6.71 12.50
C HIS A 282 -13.72 6.00 11.16
N LEU A 283 -12.53 5.47 10.88
CA LEU A 283 -12.27 4.69 9.67
C LEU A 283 -13.22 3.50 9.57
N VAL A 284 -13.31 2.68 10.64
CA VAL A 284 -14.19 1.51 10.68
C VAL A 284 -15.66 1.89 10.51
N GLU A 285 -16.10 3.02 11.08
CA GLU A 285 -17.46 3.53 10.91
C GLU A 285 -17.73 3.98 9.46
N ALA A 286 -16.77 4.66 8.84
CA ALA A 286 -16.91 5.21 7.49
C ALA A 286 -16.92 4.13 6.39
N VAL A 287 -16.06 3.09 6.52
CA VAL A 287 -15.84 2.10 5.44
C VAL A 287 -16.44 0.72 5.74
N GLY A 288 -16.81 0.47 6.99
CA GLY A 288 -17.26 -0.83 7.50
C GLY A 288 -16.11 -1.69 8.05
N PRO A 289 -16.40 -2.51 9.09
CA PRO A 289 -15.39 -3.34 9.74
C PRO A 289 -14.81 -4.45 8.86
N ASP A 290 -15.47 -4.78 7.75
CA ASP A 290 -15.03 -5.81 6.79
C ASP A 290 -14.03 -5.28 5.75
N ARG A 291 -13.64 -4.01 5.83
CA ARG A 291 -12.77 -3.33 4.86
C ARG A 291 -11.47 -2.79 5.46
N VAL A 292 -11.27 -2.97 6.75
CA VAL A 292 -10.05 -2.53 7.42
C VAL A 292 -9.19 -3.74 7.77
N VAL A 293 -7.91 -3.68 7.44
CA VAL A 293 -6.89 -4.71 7.69
C VAL A 293 -5.76 -4.13 8.54
N LEU A 294 -5.10 -4.96 9.34
CA LEU A 294 -3.97 -4.51 10.15
C LEU A 294 -2.77 -4.16 9.25
N GLY A 295 -2.14 -3.03 9.47
CA GLY A 295 -0.95 -2.58 8.75
C GLY A 295 0.02 -1.86 9.68
N THR A 296 1.33 -2.00 9.44
CA THR A 296 2.36 -1.46 10.35
C THR A 296 3.31 -0.46 9.71
N ASP A 297 3.50 -0.45 8.41
CA ASP A 297 4.54 0.31 7.70
C ASP A 297 5.97 -0.09 8.15
N TYR A 298 6.12 -1.40 8.48
CA TYR A 298 7.38 -1.98 8.93
C TYR A 298 8.49 -1.82 7.86
N PRO A 299 9.71 -1.40 8.21
CA PRO A 299 10.24 -1.14 9.56
C PRO A 299 10.52 0.35 9.84
N PHE A 300 9.76 1.26 9.27
CA PHE A 300 10.02 2.70 9.33
C PHE A 300 9.63 3.34 10.67
N ASP A 301 10.15 4.56 10.93
CA ASP A 301 9.84 5.34 12.14
C ASP A 301 8.40 5.88 12.15
N MET A 302 7.78 6.00 10.97
CA MET A 302 6.35 6.25 10.84
C MET A 302 5.50 4.99 11.01
N GLY A 303 6.12 3.82 11.04
CA GLY A 303 5.47 2.56 11.34
C GLY A 303 5.12 2.40 12.83
N VAL A 304 4.38 1.33 13.14
CA VAL A 304 3.98 1.00 14.51
C VAL A 304 4.53 -0.37 14.90
N THR A 305 5.06 -0.47 16.12
CA THR A 305 5.64 -1.71 16.68
C THR A 305 4.69 -2.45 17.63
N ASP A 306 3.52 -1.87 17.91
CA ASP A 306 2.50 -2.38 18.82
C ASP A 306 1.09 -2.44 18.17
N PRO A 307 0.97 -2.95 16.90
CA PRO A 307 -0.25 -2.83 16.09
C PRO A 307 -1.45 -3.51 16.74
N VAL A 308 -1.26 -4.68 17.34
CA VAL A 308 -2.32 -5.42 18.04
C VAL A 308 -2.85 -4.63 19.24
N THR A 309 -1.94 -4.09 20.07
CA THR A 309 -2.30 -3.28 21.23
C THR A 309 -3.07 -2.02 20.82
N ARG A 310 -2.63 -1.33 19.77
CA ARG A 310 -3.32 -0.14 19.21
C ARG A 310 -4.71 -0.48 18.74
N LEU A 311 -4.88 -1.57 18.00
CA LEU A 311 -6.19 -2.01 17.53
C LEU A 311 -7.13 -2.32 18.70
N LEU A 312 -6.65 -3.05 19.71
CA LEU A 312 -7.44 -3.37 20.90
C LEU A 312 -7.82 -2.12 21.71
N SER A 313 -6.92 -1.11 21.78
CA SER A 313 -7.18 0.15 22.49
C SER A 313 -8.25 1.02 21.82
N ALA A 314 -8.60 0.74 20.57
CA ALA A 314 -9.63 1.49 19.85
C ALA A 314 -11.05 1.24 20.38
N ASN A 315 -11.26 0.25 21.25
CA ASN A 315 -12.57 -0.11 21.81
C ASN A 315 -13.64 -0.34 20.71
N LEU A 316 -13.24 -1.05 19.66
CA LEU A 316 -14.15 -1.46 18.59
C LEU A 316 -15.13 -2.52 19.09
N PRO A 317 -16.29 -2.71 18.42
CA PRO A 317 -17.18 -3.83 18.72
C PRO A 317 -16.40 -5.16 18.72
N PRO A 318 -16.59 -6.05 19.71
CA PRO A 318 -15.82 -7.29 19.82
C PRO A 318 -15.82 -8.15 18.55
N ALA A 319 -16.91 -8.14 17.78
CA ALA A 319 -17.02 -8.87 16.52
C ALA A 319 -16.14 -8.28 15.39
N ALA A 320 -15.70 -7.04 15.49
CA ALA A 320 -14.81 -6.40 14.51
C ALA A 320 -13.34 -6.79 14.70
N ILE A 321 -12.93 -7.06 15.96
CA ILE A 321 -11.52 -7.31 16.31
C ILE A 321 -10.90 -8.45 15.50
N PRO A 322 -11.45 -9.68 15.47
CA PRO A 322 -10.86 -10.77 14.69
C PRO A 322 -10.88 -10.47 13.17
N ARG A 323 -11.85 -9.68 12.69
CA ARG A 323 -11.89 -9.26 11.27
C ARG A 323 -10.68 -8.42 10.93
N LEU A 324 -10.43 -7.35 11.68
CA LEU A 324 -9.32 -6.43 11.44
C LEU A 324 -7.96 -7.10 11.65
N LEU A 325 -7.86 -8.01 12.64
CA LEU A 325 -6.60 -8.71 12.93
C LEU A 325 -6.22 -9.72 11.87
N SER A 326 -7.19 -10.49 11.33
CA SER A 326 -6.85 -11.61 10.44
C SER A 326 -7.86 -11.90 9.34
N THR A 327 -9.16 -12.04 9.63
CA THR A 327 -10.15 -12.57 8.68
C THR A 327 -10.23 -11.74 7.40
N ASN A 328 -10.17 -10.42 7.53
CA ASN A 328 -10.20 -9.50 6.38
C ASN A 328 -8.98 -9.68 5.47
N ALA A 329 -7.77 -9.76 6.06
CA ALA A 329 -6.55 -9.98 5.29
C ALA A 329 -6.56 -11.37 4.63
N THR A 330 -7.02 -12.41 5.34
CA THR A 330 -7.20 -13.76 4.78
C THR A 330 -8.13 -13.73 3.56
N THR A 331 -9.26 -13.03 3.65
CA THR A 331 -10.23 -12.87 2.55
C THR A 331 -9.63 -12.08 1.39
N LEU A 332 -8.98 -10.95 1.68
CA LEU A 332 -8.43 -10.04 0.67
C LEU A 332 -7.36 -10.74 -0.17
N PHE A 333 -6.42 -11.42 0.48
CA PHE A 333 -5.25 -12.04 -0.16
C PHE A 333 -5.44 -13.53 -0.51
N GLY A 334 -6.59 -14.12 -0.17
CA GLY A 334 -6.85 -15.54 -0.42
C GLY A 334 -5.84 -16.45 0.30
N LEU A 335 -5.63 -16.22 1.62
CA LEU A 335 -4.66 -16.98 2.39
C LEU A 335 -5.30 -18.23 2.98
N ASP A 336 -4.64 -19.38 2.79
CA ASP A 336 -5.01 -20.63 3.47
C ASP A 336 -4.19 -20.74 4.75
N LEU A 337 -4.76 -20.29 5.86
CA LEU A 337 -4.11 -20.39 7.18
C LEU A 337 -4.57 -21.64 7.91
N PRO A 338 -3.65 -22.36 8.56
CA PRO A 338 -4.03 -23.49 9.43
C PRO A 338 -4.91 -22.97 10.57
N SER A 339 -5.97 -23.72 10.87
CA SER A 339 -6.93 -23.42 11.95
C SER A 339 -6.32 -23.59 13.33
#